data_b2025478bee07be622347354e413fcf8
#
_entry.id   b2025478bee07be622347354e413fcf8
#
_cell.length_a   1.000
_cell.length_b   1.000
_cell.length_c   1.000
_cell.angle_alpha   90.00
_cell.angle_beta   90.00
_cell.angle_gamma   90.00
#
_symmetry.space_group_name_H-M   'P 1'
#
loop_
_entity.id
_entity.type
_entity.pdbx_description
1 polymer ?
#
loop_
_entity_poly.entity_id
_entity_poly.type
_entity_poly.pdbx_seq_one_letter_code
_entity_poly.pdbx_strand_id
1 'polypeptide(L)'
;TIATGASGGSYQSHQTADNYPGVFDGIIVAASFPDVTSATIFTLADSRLLNYYFSQTNPDLFSPEQQRAVAGYGSWASIPSLARSAARLDPTYRLDAPAEEQGGEVSIPELESQRYSFSNPNGVRTTVYDHTINVYGAVPDTFIARRPLDNSGVQYGLAALNEGVIAPQQFIALNRGIGGFDRDMNHVSERHRADAEAGKRAIESGRILYGGAGLATTPVIDYRNYTDHAENGDIHMIVHQYSTRQRLLNANGHAKNHVMQVGGLWGFTEDQPDLAELFRQMDVWLIAIQTDESSIEYSEKVVNNKPTSLVDACWDYSGEERIKYEQLQTFRGSSACNELYTAYPTPRHVAGAPLANNIVSCHLRELDPLDYSVTFSGEEYAELEQ
;
A
#
# COMPACT_ATOMS: atom_id res chain seq x y z
N THR A 1 6.59 24.78 9.31
CA THR A 1 5.27 24.18 8.93
C THR A 1 5.33 22.66 9.13
N ILE A 2 4.47 22.12 9.98
CA ILE A 2 4.32 20.68 10.18
C ILE A 2 3.05 20.22 9.46
N ALA A 3 3.17 19.27 8.54
CA ALA A 3 2.00 18.63 7.94
C ALA A 3 1.60 17.41 8.75
N THR A 4 0.28 17.15 8.83
CA THR A 4 -0.27 15.97 9.46
C THR A 4 -1.31 15.32 8.56
N GLY A 5 -1.47 14.02 8.68
CA GLY A 5 -2.50 13.33 7.94
C GLY A 5 -2.51 11.83 8.24
N ALA A 6 -3.69 11.25 8.18
CA ALA A 6 -3.87 9.80 8.30
C ALA A 6 -4.37 9.22 6.98
N SER A 7 -4.03 7.96 6.70
CA SER A 7 -4.50 7.26 5.50
C SER A 7 -4.24 8.07 4.21
N GLY A 8 -5.27 8.56 3.54
CA GLY A 8 -5.14 9.45 2.39
C GLY A 8 -4.30 10.70 2.65
N GLY A 9 -4.40 11.29 3.84
CA GLY A 9 -3.58 12.43 4.26
C GLY A 9 -2.10 12.07 4.43
N SER A 10 -1.78 10.82 4.75
CA SER A 10 -0.38 10.38 4.90
C SER A 10 0.36 10.35 3.56
N TYR A 11 -0.22 9.72 2.53
CA TYR A 11 0.45 9.70 1.22
C TYR A 11 0.44 11.09 0.56
N GLN A 12 -0.57 11.92 0.83
CA GLN A 12 -0.56 13.31 0.40
C GLN A 12 0.62 14.07 1.03
N SER A 13 0.87 13.88 2.33
CA SER A 13 2.00 14.50 3.03
C SER A 13 3.34 14.00 2.50
N HIS A 14 3.50 12.67 2.33
CA HIS A 14 4.70 12.08 1.76
C HIS A 14 4.99 12.58 0.34
N GLN A 15 3.99 12.54 -0.54
CA GLN A 15 4.15 12.96 -1.93
C GLN A 15 4.40 14.47 -2.05
N THR A 16 3.76 15.28 -1.22
CA THR A 16 4.02 16.73 -1.22
C THR A 16 5.41 17.03 -0.71
N ALA A 17 5.86 16.40 0.38
CA ALA A 17 7.21 16.58 0.90
C ALA A 17 8.28 16.15 -0.12
N ASP A 18 8.06 15.02 -0.83
CA ASP A 18 9.02 14.50 -1.80
C ASP A 18 9.06 15.35 -3.08
N ASN A 19 7.89 15.70 -3.64
CA ASN A 19 7.79 16.41 -4.93
C ASN A 19 8.03 17.92 -4.83
N TYR A 20 7.82 18.50 -3.64
CA TYR A 20 7.93 19.96 -3.42
C TYR A 20 8.80 20.24 -2.18
N PRO A 21 10.12 20.08 -2.29
CA PRO A 21 11.05 20.29 -1.18
C PRO A 21 10.86 21.67 -0.53
N GLY A 22 10.82 21.71 0.80
CA GLY A 22 10.70 22.95 1.58
C GLY A 22 9.26 23.45 1.77
N VAL A 23 8.24 22.80 1.26
CA VAL A 23 6.83 23.12 1.60
C VAL A 23 6.52 22.76 3.05
N PHE A 24 7.04 21.64 3.51
CA PHE A 24 6.94 21.19 4.90
C PHE A 24 8.32 21.09 5.53
N ASP A 25 8.46 21.59 6.76
CA ASP A 25 9.67 21.43 7.56
C ASP A 25 9.73 20.03 8.20
N GLY A 26 8.57 19.43 8.48
CA GLY A 26 8.42 18.07 9.00
C GLY A 26 7.02 17.54 8.79
N ILE A 27 6.85 16.21 8.84
CA ILE A 27 5.54 15.55 8.73
C ILE A 27 5.31 14.57 9.87
N ILE A 28 4.09 14.56 10.40
CA ILE A 28 3.61 13.58 11.38
C ILE A 28 2.42 12.87 10.75
N VAL A 29 2.57 11.61 10.39
CA VAL A 29 1.58 10.87 9.63
C VAL A 29 1.08 9.64 10.37
N ALA A 30 -0.18 9.29 10.16
CA ALA A 30 -0.81 8.14 10.80
C ALA A 30 -1.33 7.14 9.79
N ALA A 31 -1.34 5.84 10.18
CA ALA A 31 -1.87 4.75 9.36
C ALA A 31 -1.43 4.89 7.88
N SER A 32 -0.13 5.05 7.71
CA SER A 32 0.50 5.61 6.51
C SER A 32 0.59 4.63 5.35
N PHE A 33 0.67 5.22 4.17
CA PHE A 33 1.01 4.57 2.90
C PHE A 33 2.08 5.39 2.21
N PRO A 34 2.99 4.77 1.44
CA PRO A 34 3.93 5.54 0.62
C PRO A 34 3.21 6.31 -0.49
N ASP A 35 2.28 5.67 -1.19
CA ASP A 35 1.43 6.28 -2.23
C ASP A 35 0.12 5.53 -2.41
N VAL A 36 -0.81 6.13 -3.18
CA VAL A 36 -2.08 5.49 -3.51
C VAL A 36 -1.95 4.49 -4.65
N THR A 37 -1.07 4.73 -5.62
CA THR A 37 -1.01 3.97 -6.88
C THR A 37 -0.53 2.54 -6.66
N SER A 38 0.65 2.37 -6.10
CA SER A 38 1.26 1.06 -5.93
C SER A 38 0.90 0.41 -4.59
N ALA A 39 0.80 1.17 -3.50
CA ALA A 39 0.54 0.59 -2.18
C ALA A 39 -0.95 0.26 -1.97
N THR A 40 -1.85 1.18 -2.33
CA THR A 40 -3.29 0.99 -2.09
C THR A 40 -3.98 0.30 -3.26
N ILE A 41 -3.91 0.88 -4.46
CA ILE A 41 -4.72 0.44 -5.59
C ILE A 41 -4.34 -0.97 -6.06
N PHE A 42 -3.05 -1.29 -6.12
CA PHE A 42 -2.62 -2.65 -6.50
C PHE A 42 -3.10 -3.68 -5.47
N THR A 43 -3.00 -3.37 -4.17
CA THR A 43 -3.48 -4.25 -3.11
C THR A 43 -5.00 -4.50 -3.23
N LEU A 44 -5.79 -3.47 -3.53
CA LEU A 44 -7.24 -3.60 -3.72
C LEU A 44 -7.57 -4.41 -4.98
N ALA A 45 -6.90 -4.13 -6.10
CA ALA A 45 -7.12 -4.83 -7.37
C ALA A 45 -6.77 -6.32 -7.25
N ASP A 46 -5.61 -6.64 -6.66
CA ASP A 46 -5.19 -8.02 -6.45
C ASP A 46 -6.13 -8.77 -5.49
N SER A 47 -6.61 -8.09 -4.43
CA SER A 47 -7.63 -8.68 -3.54
C SER A 47 -8.93 -9.00 -4.27
N ARG A 48 -9.36 -8.14 -5.19
CA ARG A 48 -10.55 -8.38 -6.01
C ARG A 48 -10.38 -9.58 -6.94
N LEU A 49 -9.20 -9.74 -7.56
CA LEU A 49 -8.88 -10.91 -8.37
C LEU A 49 -8.87 -12.19 -7.54
N LEU A 50 -8.17 -12.19 -6.41
CA LEU A 50 -8.10 -13.33 -5.51
C LEU A 50 -9.48 -13.70 -4.96
N ASN A 51 -10.26 -12.72 -4.53
CA ASN A 51 -11.63 -12.95 -4.06
C ASN A 51 -12.52 -13.57 -5.15
N TYR A 52 -12.43 -13.06 -6.38
CA TYR A 52 -13.16 -13.62 -7.51
C TYR A 52 -12.73 -15.05 -7.79
N TYR A 53 -11.43 -15.33 -7.82
CA TYR A 53 -10.91 -16.66 -8.06
C TYR A 53 -11.39 -17.64 -6.99
N PHE A 54 -11.26 -17.30 -5.70
CA PHE A 54 -11.64 -18.16 -4.59
C PHE A 54 -13.15 -18.34 -4.41
N SER A 55 -13.98 -17.44 -4.94
CA SER A 55 -15.43 -17.52 -4.77
C SER A 55 -16.18 -17.95 -6.03
N GLN A 56 -15.63 -17.71 -7.22
CA GLN A 56 -16.32 -17.93 -8.49
C GLN A 56 -15.60 -18.93 -9.41
N THR A 57 -14.26 -18.88 -9.47
CA THR A 57 -13.50 -19.71 -10.42
C THR A 57 -13.25 -21.11 -9.86
N ASN A 58 -12.68 -21.21 -8.65
CA ASN A 58 -12.36 -22.46 -7.98
C ASN A 58 -12.64 -22.39 -6.47
N PRO A 59 -13.91 -22.39 -6.05
CA PRO A 59 -14.28 -22.16 -4.65
C PRO A 59 -13.80 -23.26 -3.68
N ASP A 60 -13.63 -24.49 -4.15
CA ASP A 60 -13.29 -25.65 -3.33
C ASP A 60 -11.80 -26.01 -3.36
N LEU A 61 -10.99 -25.30 -4.16
CA LEU A 61 -9.59 -25.68 -4.38
C LEU A 61 -8.66 -25.29 -3.21
N PHE A 62 -9.01 -24.24 -2.48
CA PHE A 62 -8.18 -23.69 -1.39
C PHE A 62 -8.97 -23.61 -0.08
N SER A 63 -8.37 -24.10 1.01
CA SER A 63 -8.91 -23.81 2.35
C SER A 63 -8.79 -22.32 2.68
N PRO A 64 -9.58 -21.79 3.65
CA PRO A 64 -9.46 -20.39 4.09
C PRO A 64 -8.03 -20.01 4.51
N GLU A 65 -7.29 -20.92 5.17
CA GLU A 65 -5.90 -20.72 5.59
C GLU A 65 -4.98 -20.62 4.37
N GLN A 66 -5.19 -21.45 3.35
CA GLN A 66 -4.43 -21.39 2.10
C GLN A 66 -4.73 -20.10 1.32
N GLN A 67 -6.02 -19.69 1.24
CA GLN A 67 -6.42 -18.43 0.63
C GLN A 67 -5.74 -17.25 1.34
N ARG A 68 -5.72 -17.25 2.68
CA ARG A 68 -5.05 -16.23 3.49
C ARG A 68 -3.54 -16.21 3.22
N ALA A 69 -2.88 -17.36 3.16
CA ALA A 69 -1.44 -17.46 2.88
C ALA A 69 -1.10 -16.95 1.47
N VAL A 70 -1.93 -17.27 0.47
CA VAL A 70 -1.78 -16.76 -0.92
C VAL A 70 -1.91 -15.24 -0.95
N ALA A 71 -2.86 -14.67 -0.22
CA ALA A 71 -3.06 -13.22 -0.14
C ALA A 71 -2.04 -12.52 0.77
N GLY A 72 -1.46 -13.25 1.74
CA GLY A 72 -0.46 -12.73 2.68
C GLY A 72 -1.02 -12.03 3.92
N TYR A 73 -2.31 -11.82 3.99
CA TYR A 73 -2.94 -11.03 5.06
C TYR A 73 -2.95 -11.73 6.42
N GLY A 74 -2.98 -10.93 7.49
CA GLY A 74 -3.15 -11.41 8.86
C GLY A 74 -4.55 -11.98 9.12
N SER A 75 -5.58 -11.47 8.41
CA SER A 75 -6.97 -11.93 8.49
C SER A 75 -7.47 -12.39 7.12
N TRP A 76 -8.17 -13.53 7.07
CA TRP A 76 -8.86 -13.98 5.85
C TRP A 76 -9.92 -12.96 5.39
N ALA A 77 -10.60 -12.30 6.33
CA ALA A 77 -11.62 -11.29 6.05
C ALA A 77 -11.10 -10.08 5.25
N SER A 78 -9.78 -9.86 5.24
CA SER A 78 -9.17 -8.82 4.40
C SER A 78 -9.38 -9.08 2.91
N ILE A 79 -9.44 -10.34 2.46
CA ILE A 79 -9.65 -10.67 1.04
C ILE A 79 -10.98 -10.09 0.53
N PRO A 80 -12.16 -10.50 1.06
CA PRO A 80 -13.44 -9.95 0.59
C PRO A 80 -13.63 -8.48 0.95
N SER A 81 -13.07 -7.98 2.05
CA SER A 81 -13.19 -6.58 2.45
C SER A 81 -12.47 -5.64 1.49
N LEU A 82 -11.22 -5.96 1.16
CA LEU A 82 -10.43 -5.16 0.23
C LEU A 82 -10.94 -5.30 -1.22
N ALA A 83 -11.48 -6.48 -1.58
CA ALA A 83 -12.16 -6.68 -2.85
C ALA A 83 -13.37 -5.75 -3.01
N ARG A 84 -14.18 -5.55 -1.97
CA ARG A 84 -15.28 -4.54 -1.99
C ARG A 84 -14.72 -3.13 -2.11
N SER A 85 -13.66 -2.81 -1.39
CA SER A 85 -13.02 -1.50 -1.47
C SER A 85 -12.42 -1.19 -2.84
N ALA A 86 -12.17 -2.20 -3.68
CA ALA A 86 -11.76 -2.05 -5.08
C ALA A 86 -12.86 -1.46 -5.98
N ALA A 87 -14.10 -1.28 -5.50
CA ALA A 87 -15.17 -0.61 -6.26
C ALA A 87 -14.77 0.79 -6.73
N ARG A 88 -13.86 1.48 -6.06
CA ARG A 88 -13.30 2.78 -6.52
C ARG A 88 -12.54 2.72 -7.85
N LEU A 89 -12.32 1.53 -8.37
CA LEU A 89 -11.77 1.28 -9.70
C LEU A 89 -12.84 1.16 -10.77
N ASP A 90 -14.12 0.98 -10.38
CA ASP A 90 -15.23 0.82 -11.32
C ASP A 90 -15.63 2.17 -11.92
N PRO A 91 -15.96 2.21 -13.22
CA PRO A 91 -16.39 3.45 -13.89
C PRO A 91 -17.71 3.99 -13.37
N THR A 92 -18.50 3.15 -12.69
CA THR A 92 -19.79 3.50 -12.08
C THR A 92 -19.67 3.81 -10.58
N TYR A 93 -18.44 3.86 -10.02
CA TYR A 93 -18.24 4.06 -8.60
C TYR A 93 -18.90 5.34 -8.08
N ARG A 94 -19.54 5.24 -6.94
CA ARG A 94 -20.20 6.34 -6.23
C ARG A 94 -19.56 6.47 -4.84
N LEU A 95 -19.23 7.71 -4.46
CA LEU A 95 -18.76 8.02 -3.10
C LEU A 95 -19.93 8.10 -2.11
N ASP A 96 -21.12 8.33 -2.60
CA ASP A 96 -22.36 8.29 -1.84
C ASP A 96 -22.62 6.82 -1.44
N ALA A 97 -22.32 6.48 -0.19
CA ALA A 97 -22.82 5.25 0.39
C ALA A 97 -24.35 5.24 0.34
N PRO A 98 -25.00 4.06 0.33
CA PRO A 98 -26.45 3.97 0.43
C PRO A 98 -26.96 4.86 1.57
N ALA A 99 -28.02 5.58 1.33
CA ALA A 99 -28.60 6.57 2.23
C ALA A 99 -28.88 6.04 3.66
N GLU A 100 -29.03 4.73 3.80
CA GLU A 100 -29.26 4.03 5.06
C GLU A 100 -28.06 4.11 6.03
N GLU A 101 -26.83 4.28 5.51
CA GLU A 101 -25.61 4.33 6.34
C GLU A 101 -25.11 5.76 6.65
N GLN A 102 -25.53 6.78 5.89
CA GLN A 102 -25.02 8.15 6.03
C GLN A 102 -26.08 9.27 6.17
N GLY A 103 -27.32 8.93 6.39
CA GLY A 103 -28.35 9.91 6.77
C GLY A 103 -28.88 10.82 5.65
N GLY A 104 -28.83 10.39 4.41
CA GLY A 104 -29.54 11.06 3.32
C GLY A 104 -28.78 11.07 1.99
N GLU A 105 -29.46 10.66 0.95
CA GLU A 105 -28.97 10.68 -0.42
C GLU A 105 -29.07 12.10 -0.98
N VAL A 106 -27.96 12.71 -1.38
CA VAL A 106 -28.00 13.86 -2.30
C VAL A 106 -27.89 13.29 -3.71
N SER A 107 -29.00 12.78 -4.23
CA SER A 107 -29.13 12.52 -5.66
C SER A 107 -29.27 13.87 -6.37
N ILE A 108 -28.33 14.19 -7.25
CA ILE A 108 -28.48 15.29 -8.19
C ILE A 108 -28.86 14.65 -9.53
N PRO A 109 -30.16 14.60 -9.90
CA PRO A 109 -30.63 13.86 -11.07
C PRO A 109 -29.94 14.28 -12.38
N GLU A 110 -29.57 15.56 -12.48
CA GLU A 110 -28.85 16.10 -13.64
C GLU A 110 -27.45 15.48 -13.78
N LEU A 111 -26.79 15.17 -12.70
CA LEU A 111 -25.48 14.52 -12.70
C LEU A 111 -25.60 13.03 -13.02
N GLU A 112 -26.67 12.36 -12.61
CA GLU A 112 -26.89 10.94 -12.92
C GLU A 112 -26.99 10.71 -14.45
N SER A 113 -27.65 11.59 -15.17
CA SER A 113 -27.74 11.52 -16.63
C SER A 113 -26.39 11.70 -17.34
N GLN A 114 -25.42 12.29 -16.68
CA GLN A 114 -24.08 12.53 -17.22
C GLN A 114 -23.09 11.42 -16.88
N ARG A 115 -23.41 10.53 -15.94
CA ARG A 115 -22.52 9.44 -15.52
C ARG A 115 -22.41 8.34 -16.57
N TYR A 116 -21.27 7.68 -16.56
CA TYR A 116 -21.08 6.44 -17.30
C TYR A 116 -22.06 5.36 -16.82
N SER A 117 -22.68 4.70 -17.78
CA SER A 117 -23.46 3.48 -17.59
C SER A 117 -23.44 2.66 -18.87
N PHE A 118 -23.92 1.43 -18.85
CA PHE A 118 -24.06 0.62 -20.06
C PHE A 118 -24.97 1.29 -21.10
N SER A 119 -25.98 2.07 -20.66
CA SER A 119 -26.85 2.86 -21.51
C SER A 119 -26.30 4.25 -21.87
N ASN A 120 -25.26 4.72 -21.20
CA ASN A 120 -24.55 5.97 -21.46
C ASN A 120 -23.02 5.74 -21.46
N PRO A 121 -22.48 5.04 -22.47
CA PRO A 121 -21.05 4.67 -22.51
C PRO A 121 -20.10 5.87 -22.65
N ASN A 122 -20.60 7.03 -23.05
CA ASN A 122 -19.85 8.28 -23.16
C ASN A 122 -19.97 9.17 -21.91
N GLY A 123 -20.64 8.70 -20.87
CA GLY A 123 -20.80 9.41 -19.61
C GLY A 123 -19.50 9.53 -18.82
N VAL A 124 -19.51 10.40 -17.81
CA VAL A 124 -18.37 10.64 -16.92
C VAL A 124 -18.05 9.39 -16.10
N ARG A 125 -16.85 8.88 -16.26
CA ARG A 125 -16.32 7.73 -15.54
C ARG A 125 -15.74 8.19 -14.19
N THR A 126 -16.03 7.45 -13.14
CA THR A 126 -15.67 7.85 -11.77
C THR A 126 -14.54 7.03 -11.16
N THR A 127 -13.74 6.34 -11.98
CA THR A 127 -12.60 5.58 -11.48
C THR A 127 -11.55 6.50 -10.84
N VAL A 128 -10.74 5.96 -9.95
CA VAL A 128 -9.59 6.66 -9.38
C VAL A 128 -8.61 7.17 -10.45
N TYR A 129 -8.57 6.53 -11.61
CA TYR A 129 -7.72 6.95 -12.74
C TYR A 129 -8.36 8.08 -13.55
N ASP A 130 -9.65 8.00 -13.80
CA ASP A 130 -10.38 9.05 -14.55
C ASP A 130 -10.39 10.39 -13.77
N HIS A 131 -10.45 10.34 -12.42
CA HIS A 131 -10.25 11.52 -11.57
C HIS A 131 -8.88 12.19 -11.76
N THR A 132 -7.89 11.43 -12.15
CA THR A 132 -6.50 11.89 -12.32
C THR A 132 -6.04 11.77 -13.78
N ILE A 133 -6.97 11.88 -14.71
CA ILE A 133 -6.70 11.82 -16.16
C ILE A 133 -5.68 12.89 -16.61
N ASN A 134 -5.66 14.04 -15.94
CA ASN A 134 -4.67 15.08 -16.17
C ASN A 134 -3.23 14.63 -15.83
N VAL A 135 -3.07 13.64 -14.96
CA VAL A 135 -1.78 13.03 -14.64
C VAL A 135 -1.46 11.90 -15.63
N TYR A 136 -2.34 10.92 -15.72
CA TYR A 136 -2.06 9.70 -16.51
C TYR A 136 -2.25 9.88 -18.01
N GLY A 137 -3.00 10.91 -18.43
CA GLY A 137 -3.38 11.13 -19.82
C GLY A 137 -4.58 10.27 -20.25
N ALA A 138 -5.18 10.65 -21.36
CA ALA A 138 -6.28 9.90 -21.99
C ALA A 138 -5.73 8.84 -22.97
N VAL A 139 -6.51 7.77 -23.14
CA VAL A 139 -6.35 6.86 -24.27
C VAL A 139 -6.70 7.65 -25.54
N PRO A 140 -5.91 7.56 -26.64
CA PRO A 140 -6.16 8.32 -27.86
C PRO A 140 -7.62 8.27 -28.31
N ASP A 141 -8.14 9.41 -28.73
CA ASP A 141 -9.50 9.60 -29.24
C ASP A 141 -10.62 9.24 -28.25
N THR A 142 -10.31 9.23 -26.95
CA THR A 142 -11.28 8.95 -25.87
C THR A 142 -11.12 9.92 -24.69
N PHE A 143 -12.13 9.92 -23.79
CA PHE A 143 -12.08 10.59 -22.49
C PHE A 143 -11.75 9.62 -21.35
N ILE A 144 -11.17 8.45 -21.65
CA ILE A 144 -10.87 7.40 -20.69
C ILE A 144 -9.40 7.52 -20.28
N ALA A 145 -9.15 7.55 -18.99
CA ALA A 145 -7.79 7.61 -18.47
C ALA A 145 -6.97 6.37 -18.84
N ARG A 146 -5.69 6.56 -19.15
CA ARG A 146 -4.71 5.48 -19.17
C ARG A 146 -4.52 4.94 -17.75
N ARG A 147 -4.16 3.67 -17.62
CA ARG A 147 -4.04 3.01 -16.30
C ARG A 147 -2.65 2.42 -16.09
N PRO A 148 -1.94 2.79 -15.01
CA PRO A 148 -0.70 2.13 -14.59
C PRO A 148 -1.02 0.88 -13.74
N LEU A 149 -1.95 0.05 -14.17
CA LEU A 149 -2.37 -1.15 -13.45
C LEU A 149 -1.95 -2.39 -14.25
N ASP A 150 -1.15 -3.26 -13.62
CA ASP A 150 -0.57 -4.44 -14.23
C ASP A 150 -0.66 -5.64 -13.29
N ASN A 151 -0.94 -6.82 -13.82
CA ASN A 151 -0.73 -8.08 -13.13
C ASN A 151 -0.06 -9.15 -14.00
N SER A 152 0.47 -8.75 -15.16
CA SER A 152 1.29 -9.64 -15.97
C SER A 152 2.59 -9.99 -15.24
N GLY A 153 2.97 -11.26 -15.24
CA GLY A 153 4.16 -11.75 -14.53
C GLY A 153 4.03 -11.81 -12.99
N VAL A 154 2.89 -11.46 -12.40
CA VAL A 154 2.66 -11.62 -10.96
C VAL A 154 2.36 -13.09 -10.68
N GLN A 155 3.24 -13.75 -9.91
CA GLN A 155 3.09 -15.15 -9.51
C GLN A 155 2.35 -15.24 -8.17
N TYR A 156 1.02 -15.12 -8.21
CA TYR A 156 0.19 -15.15 -7.00
C TYR A 156 0.42 -16.44 -6.20
N GLY A 157 0.71 -16.28 -4.90
CA GLY A 157 0.94 -17.38 -3.99
C GLY A 157 2.35 -18.01 -4.02
N LEU A 158 3.34 -17.38 -4.68
CA LEU A 158 4.71 -17.90 -4.78
C LEU A 158 5.32 -18.22 -3.40
N ALA A 159 5.22 -17.34 -2.42
CA ALA A 159 5.73 -17.63 -1.09
C ALA A 159 4.97 -18.79 -0.42
N ALA A 160 3.65 -18.84 -0.57
CA ALA A 160 2.83 -19.94 -0.03
C ALA A 160 3.18 -21.30 -0.68
N LEU A 161 3.55 -21.31 -1.95
CA LEU A 161 4.11 -22.48 -2.63
C LEU A 161 5.46 -22.87 -2.04
N ASN A 162 6.38 -21.91 -1.95
CA ASN A 162 7.75 -22.14 -1.47
C ASN A 162 7.80 -22.56 0.00
N GLU A 163 6.83 -22.17 0.80
CA GLU A 163 6.64 -22.58 2.19
C GLU A 163 5.86 -23.91 2.32
N GLY A 164 5.42 -24.50 1.22
CA GLY A 164 4.67 -25.77 1.20
C GLY A 164 3.23 -25.66 1.73
N VAL A 165 2.68 -24.45 1.84
CA VAL A 165 1.29 -24.20 2.28
C VAL A 165 0.29 -24.59 1.18
N ILE A 166 0.64 -24.38 -0.08
CA ILE A 166 -0.13 -24.80 -1.24
C ILE A 166 0.67 -25.77 -2.12
N ALA A 167 -0.03 -26.65 -2.80
CA ALA A 167 0.58 -27.61 -3.71
C ALA A 167 0.94 -26.97 -5.07
N PRO A 168 1.90 -27.55 -5.83
CA PRO A 168 2.22 -27.11 -7.19
C PRO A 168 0.99 -26.96 -8.10
N GLN A 169 0.08 -27.94 -8.08
CA GLN A 169 -1.14 -27.92 -8.89
C GLN A 169 -2.08 -26.77 -8.50
N GLN A 170 -2.15 -26.43 -7.21
CA GLN A 170 -2.93 -25.28 -6.74
C GLN A 170 -2.32 -23.96 -7.24
N PHE A 171 -0.99 -23.84 -7.18
CA PHE A 171 -0.27 -22.67 -7.68
C PHE A 171 -0.46 -22.46 -9.18
N ILE A 172 -0.32 -23.53 -9.97
CA ILE A 172 -0.52 -23.51 -11.43
C ILE A 172 -1.97 -23.14 -11.76
N ALA A 173 -2.94 -23.79 -11.12
CA ALA A 173 -4.36 -23.53 -11.34
C ALA A 173 -4.74 -22.08 -11.00
N LEU A 174 -4.20 -21.53 -9.88
CA LEU A 174 -4.40 -20.14 -9.49
C LEU A 174 -3.85 -19.19 -10.56
N ASN A 175 -2.59 -19.35 -10.92
CA ASN A 175 -1.93 -18.41 -11.82
C ASN A 175 -2.45 -18.48 -13.25
N ARG A 176 -2.95 -19.63 -13.69
CA ARG A 176 -3.63 -19.82 -14.97
C ARG A 176 -5.04 -19.22 -14.97
N GLY A 177 -5.77 -19.33 -13.85
CA GLY A 177 -7.19 -18.96 -13.77
C GLY A 177 -7.50 -17.61 -13.14
N ILE A 178 -6.51 -16.90 -12.59
CA ILE A 178 -6.72 -15.61 -11.88
C ILE A 178 -7.23 -14.49 -12.81
N GLY A 179 -6.85 -14.51 -14.10
CA GLY A 179 -7.24 -13.54 -15.09
C GLY A 179 -6.80 -12.10 -14.78
N GLY A 180 -7.60 -11.15 -15.22
CA GLY A 180 -7.35 -9.72 -15.07
C GLY A 180 -8.63 -8.90 -15.17
N PHE A 181 -8.48 -7.62 -15.51
CA PHE A 181 -9.59 -6.69 -15.71
C PHE A 181 -9.55 -6.03 -17.09
N ASP A 182 -10.71 -5.95 -17.73
CA ASP A 182 -10.88 -5.08 -18.89
C ASP A 182 -10.85 -3.60 -18.48
N ARG A 183 -11.12 -2.71 -19.44
CA ARG A 183 -11.14 -1.25 -19.21
C ARG A 183 -12.23 -0.82 -18.23
N ASP A 184 -13.32 -1.55 -18.17
CA ASP A 184 -14.47 -1.25 -17.32
C ASP A 184 -14.44 -2.02 -16.00
N MET A 185 -13.29 -2.61 -15.69
CA MET A 185 -13.03 -3.39 -14.47
C MET A 185 -13.88 -4.68 -14.36
N ASN A 186 -14.40 -5.18 -15.48
CA ASN A 186 -14.96 -6.52 -15.52
C ASN A 186 -13.82 -7.54 -15.49
N HIS A 187 -14.04 -8.66 -14.80
CA HIS A 187 -13.10 -9.77 -14.81
C HIS A 187 -13.03 -10.39 -16.21
N VAL A 188 -11.80 -10.64 -16.69
CA VAL A 188 -11.50 -11.32 -17.96
C VAL A 188 -10.44 -12.42 -17.71
N SER A 189 -10.36 -13.39 -18.63
CA SER A 189 -9.39 -14.50 -18.53
C SER A 189 -7.94 -14.06 -18.68
N GLU A 190 -7.71 -13.00 -19.45
CA GLU A 190 -6.38 -12.49 -19.73
C GLU A 190 -5.86 -11.61 -18.59
N ARG A 191 -4.55 -11.68 -18.33
CA ARG A 191 -3.88 -10.75 -17.42
C ARG A 191 -3.95 -9.32 -18.00
N HIS A 192 -4.25 -8.33 -17.16
CA HIS A 192 -4.20 -6.94 -17.58
C HIS A 192 -2.77 -6.40 -17.56
N ARG A 193 -2.48 -5.48 -18.48
CA ARG A 193 -1.18 -4.81 -18.59
C ARG A 193 -1.31 -3.32 -18.36
N ALA A 194 -0.30 -2.77 -17.67
CA ALA A 194 -0.20 -1.33 -17.53
C ALA A 194 -0.01 -0.64 -18.89
N ASP A 195 -0.64 0.50 -19.06
CA ASP A 195 -0.27 1.41 -20.12
C ASP A 195 1.11 2.00 -19.81
N ALA A 196 2.07 1.82 -20.72
CA ALA A 196 3.46 2.23 -20.51
C ALA A 196 3.61 3.73 -20.27
N GLU A 197 2.82 4.56 -20.97
CA GLU A 197 2.82 6.01 -20.78
C GLU A 197 2.24 6.39 -19.41
N ALA A 198 1.18 5.71 -18.95
CA ALA A 198 0.65 5.92 -17.61
C ALA A 198 1.64 5.52 -16.52
N GLY A 199 2.34 4.39 -16.70
CA GLY A 199 3.41 3.97 -15.80
C GLY A 199 4.55 5.00 -15.71
N LYS A 200 5.02 5.49 -16.86
CA LYS A 200 6.01 6.56 -16.92
C LYS A 200 5.54 7.81 -16.18
N ARG A 201 4.34 8.28 -16.47
CA ARG A 201 3.76 9.48 -15.85
C ARG A 201 3.53 9.30 -14.35
N ALA A 202 3.13 8.10 -13.89
CA ALA A 202 3.01 7.82 -12.46
C ALA A 202 4.33 8.03 -11.71
N ILE A 203 5.44 7.66 -12.34
CA ILE A 203 6.79 7.85 -11.79
C ILE A 203 7.20 9.33 -11.86
N GLU A 204 7.15 9.94 -13.04
CA GLU A 204 7.60 11.32 -13.28
C GLU A 204 6.81 12.37 -12.51
N SER A 205 5.51 12.13 -12.24
CA SER A 205 4.67 13.01 -11.44
C SER A 205 4.78 12.77 -9.92
N GLY A 206 5.57 11.80 -9.48
CA GLY A 206 5.67 11.40 -8.07
C GLY A 206 4.40 10.74 -7.52
N ARG A 207 3.48 10.27 -8.38
CA ARG A 207 2.33 9.45 -7.93
C ARG A 207 2.76 8.10 -7.40
N ILE A 208 3.93 7.64 -7.79
CA ILE A 208 4.66 6.56 -7.13
C ILE A 208 5.82 7.20 -6.39
N LEU A 209 5.78 7.14 -5.08
CA LEU A 209 6.78 7.72 -4.21
C LEU A 209 8.11 6.97 -4.32
N TYR A 210 9.20 7.69 -4.53
CA TYR A 210 10.56 7.15 -4.45
C TYR A 210 11.28 7.52 -3.17
N GLY A 211 10.98 8.68 -2.60
CA GLY A 211 11.53 9.16 -1.33
C GLY A 211 12.95 9.69 -1.42
N GLY A 212 13.45 9.97 -2.63
CA GLY A 212 14.83 10.43 -2.87
C GLY A 212 14.96 11.92 -3.18
N ALA A 213 13.85 12.67 -3.12
CA ALA A 213 13.85 14.12 -3.32
C ALA A 213 13.65 14.85 -1.99
N GLY A 214 12.62 15.66 -1.85
CA GLY A 214 12.41 16.45 -0.62
C GLY A 214 12.19 15.58 0.63
N LEU A 215 11.60 14.41 0.48
CA LEU A 215 11.37 13.50 1.61
C LEU A 215 12.68 12.99 2.23
N ALA A 216 13.78 12.92 1.47
CA ALA A 216 15.09 12.55 1.98
C ALA A 216 15.60 13.50 3.09
N THR A 217 15.15 14.75 3.05
CA THR A 217 15.56 15.83 3.96
C THR A 217 14.43 16.31 4.86
N THR A 218 13.29 15.63 4.88
CA THR A 218 12.15 15.97 5.74
C THR A 218 12.12 15.06 6.95
N PRO A 219 12.09 15.58 8.20
CA PRO A 219 11.77 14.83 9.40
C PRO A 219 10.41 14.15 9.30
N VAL A 220 10.34 12.84 9.53
CA VAL A 220 9.11 12.03 9.43
C VAL A 220 8.88 11.28 10.72
N ILE A 221 7.72 11.50 11.34
CA ILE A 221 7.19 10.68 12.41
C ILE A 221 5.96 9.96 11.87
N ASP A 222 6.01 8.63 11.87
CA ASP A 222 4.98 7.76 11.33
C ASP A 222 4.42 6.86 12.44
N TYR A 223 3.20 7.14 12.88
CA TYR A 223 2.56 6.44 13.99
C TYR A 223 1.29 5.72 13.55
N ARG A 224 0.91 4.66 14.26
CA ARG A 224 -0.33 3.95 13.97
C ARG A 224 -0.88 3.11 15.10
N ASN A 225 -2.17 2.83 15.00
CA ASN A 225 -2.77 1.66 15.59
C ASN A 225 -2.45 0.43 14.73
N TYR A 226 -2.50 -0.74 15.33
CA TYR A 226 -2.30 -2.00 14.61
C TYR A 226 -3.64 -2.58 14.15
N THR A 227 -3.77 -2.84 12.86
CA THR A 227 -5.01 -3.28 12.23
C THR A 227 -4.87 -4.56 11.39
N ASP A 228 -3.69 -5.15 11.34
CA ASP A 228 -3.41 -6.32 10.48
C ASP A 228 -4.27 -7.56 10.84
N HIS A 229 -4.80 -7.62 12.07
CA HIS A 229 -5.72 -8.64 12.56
C HIS A 229 -7.18 -8.20 12.69
N ALA A 230 -7.55 -7.06 12.12
CA ALA A 230 -8.93 -6.58 12.19
C ALA A 230 -9.90 -7.64 11.68
N GLU A 231 -10.95 -7.95 12.46
CA GLU A 231 -11.92 -9.00 12.14
C GLU A 231 -12.61 -8.81 10.78
N ASN A 232 -12.84 -7.56 10.40
CA ASN A 232 -13.44 -7.21 9.11
C ASN A 232 -12.41 -6.94 8.01
N GLY A 233 -11.11 -7.13 8.30
CA GLY A 233 -10.02 -6.77 7.42
C GLY A 233 -9.82 -5.25 7.29
N ASP A 234 -8.58 -4.83 7.08
CA ASP A 234 -8.24 -3.42 6.94
C ASP A 234 -7.09 -3.25 5.93
N ILE A 235 -7.14 -2.17 5.14
CA ILE A 235 -6.07 -1.79 4.21
C ILE A 235 -4.88 -1.13 4.93
N HIS A 236 -5.07 -0.62 6.16
CA HIS A 236 -4.06 0.13 6.91
C HIS A 236 -3.04 -0.80 7.59
N MET A 237 -2.56 -1.81 6.87
CA MET A 237 -1.57 -2.76 7.37
C MET A 237 -0.23 -2.10 7.63
N ILE A 238 0.49 -2.60 8.64
CA ILE A 238 1.79 -2.06 9.06
C ILE A 238 2.88 -2.18 7.97
N VAL A 239 2.73 -3.11 7.01
CA VAL A 239 3.67 -3.27 5.90
C VAL A 239 3.88 -1.98 5.09
N HIS A 240 2.89 -1.11 5.04
CA HIS A 240 2.99 0.15 4.29
C HIS A 240 3.99 1.14 4.91
N GLN A 241 4.15 1.17 6.24
CA GLN A 241 5.22 1.92 6.90
C GLN A 241 6.60 1.37 6.50
N TYR A 242 6.74 0.04 6.52
CA TYR A 242 7.99 -0.60 6.10
C TYR A 242 8.29 -0.35 4.63
N SER A 243 7.27 -0.32 3.76
CA SER A 243 7.43 0.03 2.35
C SER A 243 7.94 1.47 2.18
N THR A 244 7.40 2.43 2.92
CA THR A 244 7.90 3.82 2.93
C THR A 244 9.37 3.87 3.37
N ARG A 245 9.70 3.23 4.48
CA ARG A 245 11.08 3.16 4.99
C ARG A 245 12.03 2.49 3.99
N GLN A 246 11.59 1.41 3.33
CA GLN A 246 12.42 0.72 2.34
C GLN A 246 12.70 1.60 1.12
N ARG A 247 11.73 2.42 0.68
CA ARG A 247 11.95 3.39 -0.40
C ARG A 247 12.98 4.44 -0.02
N LEU A 248 12.90 4.99 1.19
CA LEU A 248 13.92 5.90 1.71
C LEU A 248 15.31 5.25 1.76
N LEU A 249 15.40 4.01 2.25
CA LEU A 249 16.65 3.24 2.26
C LEU A 249 17.23 3.04 0.86
N ASN A 250 16.38 2.67 -0.10
CA ASN A 250 16.81 2.43 -1.47
C ASN A 250 17.31 3.71 -2.17
N ALA A 251 16.63 4.83 -1.91
CA ALA A 251 16.93 6.10 -2.56
C ALA A 251 18.13 6.84 -1.93
N ASN A 252 18.30 6.75 -0.59
CA ASN A 252 19.22 7.60 0.16
C ASN A 252 20.32 6.83 0.89
N GLY A 253 20.31 5.49 0.84
CA GLY A 253 21.21 4.65 1.62
C GLY A 253 20.88 4.58 3.12
N HIS A 254 19.91 5.37 3.59
CA HIS A 254 19.42 5.37 4.96
C HIS A 254 17.98 5.91 5.05
N ALA A 255 17.33 5.65 6.19
CA ALA A 255 16.04 6.22 6.56
C ALA A 255 16.08 6.81 7.98
N LYS A 256 17.20 7.44 8.35
CA LYS A 256 17.43 7.96 9.71
C LYS A 256 16.52 9.14 10.08
N ASN A 257 15.94 9.79 9.08
CA ASN A 257 14.95 10.85 9.23
C ASN A 257 13.51 10.33 9.38
N HIS A 258 13.29 9.00 9.41
CA HIS A 258 11.98 8.37 9.52
C HIS A 258 11.89 7.54 10.81
N VAL A 259 10.95 7.89 11.68
CA VAL A 259 10.68 7.20 12.95
C VAL A 259 9.32 6.54 12.90
N MET A 260 9.23 5.28 13.29
CA MET A 260 8.01 4.48 13.30
C MET A 260 7.57 4.18 14.73
N GLN A 261 6.28 4.42 15.03
CA GLN A 261 5.72 4.11 16.35
C GLN A 261 4.35 3.43 16.23
N VAL A 262 4.12 2.37 17.00
CA VAL A 262 2.93 1.51 16.90
C VAL A 262 2.30 1.27 18.26
N GLY A 263 0.96 1.38 18.32
CA GLY A 263 0.19 0.98 19.50
C GLY A 263 0.17 2.01 20.63
N GLY A 264 0.53 3.26 20.38
CA GLY A 264 0.44 4.32 21.38
C GLY A 264 -0.99 4.79 21.65
N LEU A 265 -1.17 5.57 22.71
CA LEU A 265 -2.40 6.29 23.04
C LEU A 265 -2.39 7.64 22.31
N TRP A 266 -2.88 7.62 21.04
CA TRP A 266 -2.75 8.74 20.11
C TRP A 266 -3.80 9.82 20.36
N GLY A 267 -3.45 10.81 21.15
CA GLY A 267 -4.31 11.95 21.49
C GLY A 267 -3.53 13.09 22.11
N PHE A 268 -4.28 14.08 22.63
CA PHE A 268 -3.77 15.31 23.23
C PHE A 268 -4.26 15.47 24.70
N THR A 269 -4.84 14.43 25.27
CA THR A 269 -5.36 14.42 26.64
C THR A 269 -4.41 13.68 27.58
N GLU A 270 -4.59 13.83 28.89
CA GLU A 270 -3.73 13.17 29.89
C GLU A 270 -3.79 11.64 29.80
N ASP A 271 -4.95 11.10 29.43
CA ASP A 271 -5.16 9.67 29.22
C ASP A 271 -4.73 9.17 27.83
N GLN A 272 -4.52 10.09 26.90
CA GLN A 272 -4.00 9.82 25.55
C GLN A 272 -2.88 10.79 25.18
N PRO A 273 -1.68 10.71 25.79
CA PRO A 273 -0.66 11.75 25.69
C PRO A 273 0.31 11.61 24.50
N ASP A 274 0.30 10.47 23.81
CA ASP A 274 1.44 10.13 22.94
C ASP A 274 1.49 11.00 21.68
N LEU A 275 0.37 11.40 21.11
CA LEU A 275 0.39 12.27 19.94
C LEU A 275 0.90 13.68 20.29
N ALA A 276 0.50 14.22 21.43
CA ALA A 276 1.03 15.49 21.95
C ALA A 276 2.55 15.43 22.11
N GLU A 277 3.07 14.30 22.61
CA GLU A 277 4.51 14.08 22.75
C GLU A 277 5.21 14.03 21.39
N LEU A 278 4.62 13.38 20.37
CA LEU A 278 5.20 13.36 19.01
C LEU A 278 5.30 14.78 18.41
N PHE A 279 4.28 15.61 18.60
CA PHE A 279 4.32 17.01 18.18
C PHE A 279 5.41 17.79 18.90
N ARG A 280 5.53 17.62 20.22
CA ARG A 280 6.58 18.27 21.00
C ARG A 280 7.98 17.83 20.53
N GLN A 281 8.18 16.56 20.25
CA GLN A 281 9.47 16.05 19.76
C GLN A 281 9.78 16.54 18.33
N MET A 282 8.78 16.63 17.47
CA MET A 282 8.95 17.24 16.15
C MET A 282 9.37 18.71 16.26
N ASP A 283 8.73 19.48 17.14
CA ASP A 283 9.09 20.89 17.37
C ASP A 283 10.52 21.03 17.84
N VAL A 284 10.95 20.23 18.83
CA VAL A 284 12.34 20.17 19.30
C VAL A 284 13.31 19.83 18.16
N TRP A 285 12.95 18.85 17.31
CA TRP A 285 13.78 18.47 16.18
C TRP A 285 13.95 19.62 15.18
N LEU A 286 12.85 20.28 14.81
CA LEU A 286 12.88 21.40 13.86
C LEU A 286 13.64 22.61 14.39
N ILE A 287 13.48 22.93 15.69
CA ILE A 287 14.24 24.02 16.33
C ILE A 287 15.75 23.70 16.30
N ALA A 288 16.13 22.46 16.63
CA ALA A 288 17.52 22.05 16.60
C ALA A 288 18.14 22.14 15.20
N ILE A 289 17.40 21.75 14.15
CA ILE A 289 17.83 21.90 12.75
C ILE A 289 18.01 23.39 12.40
N GLN A 290 17.04 24.25 12.78
CA GLN A 290 17.06 25.68 12.45
C GLN A 290 18.20 26.45 13.17
N THR A 291 18.57 26.02 14.34
CA THR A 291 19.64 26.63 15.14
C THR A 291 21.02 26.03 14.90
N ASP A 292 21.12 25.00 14.08
CA ASP A 292 22.40 24.39 13.69
C ASP A 292 23.16 25.28 12.69
N GLU A 293 24.15 26.01 13.19
CA GLU A 293 25.01 26.90 12.40
C GLU A 293 26.18 26.16 11.71
N SER A 294 26.26 24.82 11.82
CA SER A 294 27.30 24.06 11.16
C SER A 294 27.20 24.16 9.64
N SER A 295 28.32 23.97 8.95
CA SER A 295 28.39 24.00 7.48
C SER A 295 28.14 22.67 6.79
N ILE A 296 27.62 21.67 7.53
CA ILE A 296 27.27 20.37 6.94
C ILE A 296 26.02 20.46 6.07
N GLU A 297 25.82 19.45 5.21
CA GLU A 297 24.66 19.38 4.33
C GLU A 297 23.35 19.32 5.15
N TYR A 298 22.27 19.89 4.59
CA TYR A 298 20.98 19.96 5.31
C TYR A 298 20.44 18.56 5.68
N SER A 299 20.62 17.56 4.81
CA SER A 299 20.25 16.16 5.10
C SER A 299 20.98 15.62 6.34
N GLU A 300 22.26 15.98 6.52
CA GLU A 300 23.05 15.59 7.70
C GLU A 300 22.54 16.35 8.95
N LYS A 301 22.18 17.64 8.83
CA LYS A 301 21.55 18.37 9.94
C LYS A 301 20.27 17.70 10.40
N VAL A 302 19.42 17.27 9.47
CA VAL A 302 18.16 16.56 9.78
C VAL A 302 18.44 15.30 10.61
N VAL A 303 19.43 14.53 10.24
CA VAL A 303 19.80 13.30 10.95
C VAL A 303 20.44 13.57 12.30
N ASN A 304 21.40 14.51 12.34
CA ASN A 304 22.23 14.75 13.53
C ASN A 304 21.47 15.49 14.65
N ASN A 305 20.47 16.27 14.29
CA ASN A 305 19.66 17.05 15.24
C ASN A 305 18.37 16.32 15.67
N LYS A 306 18.17 15.07 15.24
CA LYS A 306 17.03 14.27 15.71
C LYS A 306 17.13 14.07 17.23
N PRO A 307 16.06 14.35 18.01
CA PRO A 307 16.06 14.08 19.46
C PRO A 307 16.42 12.64 19.75
N THR A 308 17.31 12.41 20.70
CA THR A 308 17.78 11.07 21.08
C THR A 308 16.66 10.19 21.67
N SER A 309 15.62 10.82 22.24
CA SER A 309 14.40 10.16 22.73
C SER A 309 13.40 9.83 21.62
N LEU A 310 13.57 10.38 20.41
CA LEU A 310 12.70 10.12 19.28
C LEU A 310 13.23 8.94 18.46
N VAL A 311 12.82 7.75 18.86
CA VAL A 311 13.23 6.48 18.27
C VAL A 311 12.03 5.65 17.85
N ASP A 312 12.27 4.61 17.07
CA ASP A 312 11.25 3.59 16.80
C ASP A 312 10.80 2.98 18.12
N ALA A 313 9.48 2.79 18.26
CA ALA A 313 8.92 2.23 19.49
C ALA A 313 7.58 1.54 19.25
N CYS A 314 7.24 0.67 20.18
CA CYS A 314 5.90 0.11 20.28
C CYS A 314 5.46 0.00 21.75
N TRP A 315 4.17 -0.13 21.98
CA TRP A 315 3.59 -0.24 23.33
C TRP A 315 2.92 -1.58 23.54
N ASP A 316 3.18 -2.18 24.70
CA ASP A 316 2.58 -3.41 25.18
C ASP A 316 1.56 -3.09 26.29
N TYR A 317 0.36 -3.66 26.18
CA TYR A 317 -0.74 -3.53 27.13
C TYR A 317 -1.15 -4.89 27.71
N SER A 318 -0.35 -5.93 27.50
CA SER A 318 -0.72 -7.28 27.97
C SER A 318 -0.60 -7.45 29.48
N GLY A 319 0.13 -6.56 30.17
CA GLY A 319 0.29 -6.53 31.62
C GLY A 319 -0.59 -5.51 32.33
N GLU A 320 -0.38 -5.33 33.64
CA GLU A 320 -1.05 -4.30 34.45
C GLU A 320 -0.56 -2.90 34.11
N GLU A 321 0.70 -2.77 33.70
CA GLU A 321 1.32 -1.50 33.31
C GLU A 321 1.58 -1.48 31.80
N ARG A 322 1.43 -0.31 31.22
CA ARG A 322 1.80 -0.04 29.83
C ARG A 322 3.32 0.04 29.70
N ILE A 323 3.90 -0.80 28.85
CA ILE A 323 5.34 -0.84 28.60
C ILE A 323 5.64 -0.27 27.21
N LYS A 324 6.58 0.67 27.12
CA LYS A 324 7.13 1.15 25.85
C LYS A 324 8.43 0.43 25.56
N TYR A 325 8.49 -0.27 24.43
CA TYR A 325 9.71 -0.86 23.89
C TYR A 325 10.32 0.07 22.84
N GLU A 326 11.52 0.58 23.11
CA GLU A 326 12.29 1.39 22.17
C GLU A 326 13.21 0.48 21.35
N GLN A 327 12.75 0.08 20.19
CA GLN A 327 13.40 -0.92 19.35
C GLN A 327 13.27 -0.54 17.89
N LEU A 328 14.34 -0.72 17.11
CA LEU A 328 14.29 -0.59 15.66
C LEU A 328 13.26 -1.57 15.10
N GLN A 329 12.29 -1.04 14.37
CA GLN A 329 11.27 -1.85 13.74
C GLN A 329 11.71 -2.29 12.35
N THR A 330 11.56 -3.58 12.07
CA THR A 330 11.88 -4.19 10.78
C THR A 330 10.73 -5.08 10.31
N PHE A 331 10.55 -5.21 9.01
CA PHE A 331 9.44 -6.01 8.44
C PHE A 331 9.53 -7.49 8.85
N ARG A 332 10.74 -8.01 8.95
CA ARG A 332 11.02 -9.35 9.46
C ARG A 332 12.04 -9.22 10.58
N GLY A 333 11.71 -9.68 11.74
CA GLY A 333 12.55 -9.61 12.91
C GLY A 333 11.95 -10.37 14.08
N SER A 334 12.72 -10.47 15.16
CA SER A 334 12.35 -11.18 16.39
C SER A 334 12.37 -10.26 17.62
N SER A 335 12.19 -8.95 17.44
CA SER A 335 12.06 -8.02 18.56
C SER A 335 10.70 -8.13 19.23
N ALA A 336 10.57 -7.64 20.47
CA ALA A 336 9.28 -7.59 21.15
C ALA A 336 8.21 -6.84 20.31
N CYS A 337 8.59 -5.76 19.62
CA CYS A 337 7.70 -5.05 18.74
C CYS A 337 7.24 -5.91 17.54
N ASN A 338 8.10 -6.75 16.99
CA ASN A 338 7.71 -7.66 15.91
C ASN A 338 6.79 -8.79 16.39
N GLU A 339 6.94 -9.24 17.62
CA GLU A 339 6.07 -10.27 18.22
C GLU A 339 4.68 -9.69 18.54
N LEU A 340 4.63 -8.49 19.12
CA LEU A 340 3.38 -7.80 19.45
C LEU A 340 2.61 -7.35 18.19
N TYR A 341 3.32 -6.88 17.18
CA TYR A 341 2.77 -6.25 15.99
C TYR A 341 3.33 -6.90 14.72
N THR A 342 3.00 -8.17 14.53
CA THR A 342 3.45 -8.95 13.38
C THR A 342 3.04 -8.28 12.06
N ALA A 343 4.00 -8.02 11.19
CA ALA A 343 3.73 -7.44 9.87
C ALA A 343 3.34 -8.51 8.86
N TYR A 344 2.22 -8.31 8.20
CA TYR A 344 1.73 -9.20 7.15
C TYR A 344 1.95 -8.58 5.77
N PRO A 345 2.35 -9.39 4.76
CA PRO A 345 2.57 -8.91 3.40
C PRO A 345 1.25 -8.63 2.67
N THR A 346 1.36 -8.04 1.47
CA THR A 346 0.28 -7.95 0.47
C THR A 346 0.42 -9.07 -0.56
N PRO A 347 -0.58 -9.30 -1.43
CA PRO A 347 -0.48 -10.30 -2.50
C PRO A 347 0.76 -10.14 -3.39
N ARG A 348 1.18 -8.90 -3.65
CA ARG A 348 2.40 -8.62 -4.44
C ARG A 348 3.67 -9.06 -3.73
N HIS A 349 3.78 -8.83 -2.43
CA HIS A 349 4.91 -9.30 -1.64
C HIS A 349 4.98 -10.84 -1.59
N VAL A 350 3.82 -11.50 -1.46
CA VAL A 350 3.73 -12.97 -1.54
C VAL A 350 4.15 -13.48 -2.92
N ALA A 351 3.85 -12.71 -3.97
CA ALA A 351 4.28 -13.00 -5.34
C ALA A 351 5.75 -12.64 -5.63
N GLY A 352 6.54 -12.26 -4.63
CA GLY A 352 7.96 -11.97 -4.78
C GLY A 352 8.31 -10.51 -5.01
N ALA A 353 7.35 -9.58 -4.93
CA ALA A 353 7.68 -8.15 -5.02
C ALA A 353 8.57 -7.69 -3.84
N PRO A 354 9.51 -6.77 -4.06
CA PRO A 354 10.34 -6.22 -3.00
C PRO A 354 9.49 -5.42 -2.00
N LEU A 355 9.98 -5.29 -0.77
CA LEU A 355 9.29 -4.58 0.32
C LEU A 355 8.92 -3.13 -0.04
N ALA A 356 9.71 -2.46 -0.88
CA ALA A 356 9.42 -1.12 -1.39
C ALA A 356 8.08 -1.03 -2.15
N ASN A 357 7.62 -2.13 -2.76
CA ASN A 357 6.34 -2.28 -3.47
C ASN A 357 6.03 -1.09 -4.41
N ASN A 358 7.01 -0.68 -5.23
CA ASN A 358 6.89 0.47 -6.13
C ASN A 358 7.06 0.09 -7.61
N ILE A 359 6.88 -1.19 -7.92
CA ILE A 359 6.98 -1.72 -9.29
C ILE A 359 5.60 -1.69 -9.94
N VAL A 360 5.48 -0.99 -11.06
CA VAL A 360 4.23 -0.91 -11.83
C VAL A 360 4.04 -2.15 -12.69
N SER A 361 5.08 -2.56 -13.41
CA SER A 361 5.03 -3.63 -14.40
C SER A 361 6.30 -4.47 -14.32
N CYS A 362 6.16 -5.77 -14.51
CA CYS A 362 7.30 -6.70 -14.52
C CYS A 362 7.95 -6.76 -15.91
N HIS A 363 9.28 -6.83 -15.93
CA HIS A 363 10.00 -7.35 -17.10
C HIS A 363 9.92 -8.87 -17.04
N LEU A 364 9.19 -9.44 -17.99
CA LEU A 364 9.06 -10.89 -18.07
C LEU A 364 10.40 -11.51 -18.51
N ARG A 365 10.78 -12.58 -17.86
CA ARG A 365 11.92 -13.44 -18.22
C ARG A 365 11.45 -14.88 -18.32
N GLU A 366 12.27 -15.73 -18.88
CA GLU A 366 12.08 -17.19 -18.80
C GLU A 366 11.99 -17.64 -17.34
N LEU A 367 11.19 -18.64 -17.08
CA LEU A 367 11.05 -19.22 -15.74
C LEU A 367 12.39 -19.84 -15.33
N ASP A 368 12.80 -19.54 -14.10
CA ASP A 368 13.99 -20.15 -13.50
C ASP A 368 13.52 -21.18 -12.44
N PRO A 369 13.83 -22.46 -12.59
CA PRO A 369 13.53 -23.45 -11.58
C PRO A 369 14.06 -23.11 -10.18
N LEU A 370 15.10 -22.31 -10.10
CA LEU A 370 15.69 -21.87 -8.82
C LEU A 370 14.84 -20.84 -8.05
N ASP A 371 13.85 -20.24 -8.70
CA ASP A 371 12.88 -19.35 -8.01
C ASP A 371 11.91 -20.13 -7.12
N TYR A 372 11.86 -21.46 -7.27
CA TYR A 372 10.90 -22.32 -6.58
C TYR A 372 11.61 -23.27 -5.61
N SER A 373 11.06 -23.39 -4.40
CA SER A 373 11.51 -24.40 -3.42
C SER A 373 10.93 -25.78 -3.67
N VAL A 374 10.08 -25.93 -4.69
CA VAL A 374 9.46 -27.20 -5.10
C VAL A 374 9.98 -27.62 -6.47
N THR A 375 9.96 -28.93 -6.75
CA THR A 375 10.28 -29.45 -8.08
C THR A 375 8.97 -29.72 -8.81
N PHE A 376 8.80 -29.10 -9.96
CA PHE A 376 7.69 -29.39 -10.87
C PHE A 376 8.01 -30.59 -11.75
N SER A 377 7.02 -31.38 -12.08
CA SER A 377 7.11 -32.36 -13.18
C SER A 377 7.28 -31.63 -14.53
N GLY A 378 7.70 -32.36 -15.56
CA GLY A 378 7.83 -31.77 -16.90
C GLY A 378 6.51 -31.22 -17.47
N GLU A 379 5.38 -31.87 -17.12
CA GLU A 379 4.04 -31.39 -17.51
C GLU A 379 3.67 -30.10 -16.77
N GLU A 380 3.88 -30.06 -15.45
CA GLU A 380 3.62 -28.88 -14.62
C GLU A 380 4.47 -27.67 -15.04
N TYR A 381 5.75 -27.92 -15.37
CA TYR A 381 6.63 -26.85 -15.83
C TYR A 381 6.18 -26.28 -17.17
N ALA A 382 5.78 -27.16 -18.10
CA ALA A 382 5.24 -26.72 -19.39
C ALA A 382 3.90 -25.97 -19.26
N GLU A 383 3.12 -26.23 -18.22
CA GLU A 383 1.92 -25.45 -17.91
C GLU A 383 2.24 -24.06 -17.33
N LEU A 384 3.32 -23.94 -16.56
CA LEU A 384 3.78 -22.64 -16.03
C LEU A 384 4.32 -21.72 -17.12
N GLU A 385 4.91 -22.27 -18.19
CA GLU A 385 5.45 -21.51 -19.32
C GLU A 385 4.35 -20.94 -20.25
N GLN A 386 3.11 -21.41 -20.16
CA GLN A 386 1.96 -20.94 -20.95
C GLN A 386 1.30 -19.70 -20.33
#